data_efbc958da395d7c986429e31b70aa566
#
_entry.id   efbc958da395d7c986429e31b70aa566
#
_cell.length_a   1.000
_cell.length_b   1.000
_cell.length_c   1.000
_cell.angle_alpha   90.00
_cell.angle_beta   90.00
_cell.angle_gamma   90.00
#
_symmetry.space_group_name_H-M   'P 1'
#
loop_
_entity.id
_entity.type
_entity.pdbx_description
1 polymer ?
#
loop_
_entity_poly.entity_id
_entity_poly.type
_entity_poly.pdbx_seq_one_letter_code
_entity_poly.pdbx_strand_id
1 'polypeptide(L)'
;MFQLFAEVFNSKEYPFSQIKTETTYPQIPTVNAPILKWLRQRLLSISLEEATFARRKFRGGDIEVQQHLEQIGRIFLQGYQAAITFGTAQGAIANDNPETLISHLSAVEAEWRGFAYEGAAMGLALLDNLTPWKRNRVEVFLAGAGAEHSYMVHMGVGWVLARLHRPIEEFIARLDPLLGWLAIDGYGFYEGYFHWKKYVKNQVTPRGLSGYALRAFDQGLGRSLWFVDSADVTCLPFTLYRFDPVRRADLWSGIGLACAYAGGVNRAALESLRIASSEYWPQLAQGVLLAAKARARAGNPAAHTELACQVLCGMSSEAAAQITDMALKNLQADGALPAYEVWRQRIQSQFAASEVYTYT
;
A
#
# COMPACT_ATOMS: atom_id res chain seq x y z
N MET A 1 2.64 18.88 -17.39
CA MET A 1 2.79 19.76 -16.21
C MET A 1 3.81 19.20 -15.20
N PHE A 2 3.88 17.89 -14.96
CA PHE A 2 4.92 17.27 -14.11
C PHE A 2 6.32 17.23 -14.76
N GLN A 3 6.43 17.19 -16.09
CA GLN A 3 7.72 17.32 -16.79
C GLN A 3 8.41 18.66 -16.55
N LEU A 4 7.68 19.75 -16.46
CA LEU A 4 8.22 21.08 -16.15
C LEU A 4 8.82 21.16 -14.73
N PHE A 5 8.33 20.39 -13.76
CA PHE A 5 8.91 20.36 -12.41
C PHE A 5 10.22 19.57 -12.34
N ALA A 6 10.35 18.52 -13.15
CA ALA A 6 11.61 17.74 -13.20
C ALA A 6 12.73 18.54 -13.87
N GLU A 7 12.45 19.38 -14.85
CA GLU A 7 13.47 20.19 -15.55
C GLU A 7 13.98 21.37 -14.73
N VAL A 8 13.17 21.94 -13.83
CA VAL A 8 13.58 23.06 -12.97
C VAL A 8 14.55 22.63 -11.86
N PHE A 9 14.55 21.35 -11.47
CA PHE A 9 15.41 20.84 -10.39
C PHE A 9 16.59 20.00 -10.83
N ASN A 10 16.73 19.71 -12.12
CA ASN A 10 17.83 18.90 -12.67
C ASN A 10 19.00 19.71 -13.30
N SER A 11 18.94 21.03 -13.30
CA SER A 11 20.02 21.85 -13.81
C SER A 11 20.77 22.52 -12.66
N LYS A 12 21.86 21.96 -12.22
CA LYS A 12 23.18 22.54 -11.95
C LYS A 12 23.95 21.74 -10.88
N GLU A 13 24.91 20.99 -11.36
CA GLU A 13 26.09 20.63 -10.59
C GLU A 13 26.90 21.93 -10.30
N TYR A 14 27.22 22.16 -9.04
CA TYR A 14 28.26 23.09 -8.64
C TYR A 14 29.35 22.36 -7.84
N PRO A 15 30.61 22.50 -8.18
CA PRO A 15 31.71 21.88 -7.46
C PRO A 15 31.96 22.62 -6.14
N PHE A 16 32.00 21.89 -5.05
CA PHE A 16 32.43 22.40 -3.75
C PHE A 16 33.95 22.33 -3.68
N SER A 17 34.62 23.49 -3.81
CA SER A 17 35.89 23.73 -3.14
C SER A 17 36.08 25.23 -2.90
N GLN A 18 36.33 25.56 -1.64
CA GLN A 18 36.88 26.82 -1.11
C GLN A 18 36.10 28.11 -1.34
N ILE A 19 35.53 28.63 -0.25
CA ILE A 19 35.65 30.05 0.12
C ILE A 19 35.32 30.18 1.63
N LYS A 20 36.29 30.63 2.41
CA LYS A 20 36.11 31.30 3.70
C LYS A 20 35.65 32.72 3.40
N THR A 21 34.62 33.19 4.06
CA THR A 21 34.50 34.50 4.69
C THR A 21 33.02 34.88 4.88
N GLU A 22 32.74 35.59 5.94
CA GLU A 22 31.49 36.17 6.35
C GLU A 22 30.68 36.76 5.19
N THR A 23 29.51 36.18 4.96
CA THR A 23 28.51 36.80 4.10
C THR A 23 27.15 36.70 4.78
N THR A 24 26.64 37.84 5.18
CA THR A 24 25.24 38.10 5.53
C THR A 24 24.37 37.47 4.42
N TYR A 25 23.70 36.38 4.76
CA TYR A 25 22.74 35.74 3.85
C TYR A 25 21.63 36.75 3.56
N PRO A 26 21.32 37.03 2.28
CA PRO A 26 20.13 37.80 1.97
C PRO A 26 18.93 37.06 2.50
N GLN A 27 18.12 37.74 3.28
CA GLN A 27 16.84 37.22 3.77
C GLN A 27 15.98 36.87 2.55
N ILE A 28 15.80 35.57 2.30
CA ILE A 28 14.87 35.09 1.29
C ILE A 28 13.51 35.65 1.69
N PRO A 29 12.82 36.40 0.81
CA PRO A 29 11.53 36.95 1.15
C PRO A 29 10.60 35.85 1.61
N THR A 30 10.06 35.96 2.81
CA THR A 30 9.08 35.05 3.38
C THR A 30 7.84 35.10 2.48
N VAL A 31 7.79 34.19 1.51
CA VAL A 31 6.57 33.98 0.70
C VAL A 31 5.45 33.66 1.70
N ASN A 32 4.36 34.42 1.64
CA ASN A 32 3.23 34.29 2.57
C ASN A 32 2.83 32.83 2.73
N ALA A 33 3.00 32.28 3.92
CA ALA A 33 2.72 30.88 4.25
C ALA A 33 1.33 30.38 3.77
N PRO A 34 0.25 31.20 3.79
CA PRO A 34 -1.04 30.86 3.22
C PRO A 34 -1.02 30.61 1.69
N ILE A 35 -0.26 31.42 0.94
CA ILE A 35 -0.18 31.29 -0.53
C ILE A 35 0.56 30.02 -0.91
N LEU A 36 1.65 29.68 -0.23
CA LEU A 36 2.38 28.44 -0.43
C LEU A 36 1.53 27.22 -0.08
N LYS A 37 0.76 27.27 0.99
CA LYS A 37 -0.19 26.23 1.38
C LYS A 37 -1.24 26.04 0.29
N TRP A 38 -1.85 27.10 -0.20
CA TRP A 38 -2.84 27.07 -1.25
C TRP A 38 -2.27 26.50 -2.57
N LEU A 39 -1.07 26.96 -3.00
CA LEU A 39 -0.39 26.45 -4.19
C LEU A 39 -0.10 24.95 -4.08
N ARG A 40 0.41 24.47 -2.95
CA ARG A 40 0.67 23.06 -2.73
C ARG A 40 -0.60 22.22 -2.77
N GLN A 41 -1.65 22.66 -2.08
CA GLN A 41 -2.95 21.99 -2.13
C GLN A 41 -3.45 21.90 -3.56
N ARG A 42 -3.39 23.00 -4.34
CA ARG A 42 -3.85 23.01 -5.72
C ARG A 42 -3.01 22.16 -6.66
N LEU A 43 -1.70 22.08 -6.45
CA LEU A 43 -0.79 21.32 -7.32
C LEU A 43 -0.72 19.83 -6.97
N LEU A 44 -0.91 19.49 -5.69
CA LEU A 44 -0.76 18.11 -5.20
C LEU A 44 -2.10 17.43 -4.91
N SER A 45 -3.22 18.16 -4.93
CA SER A 45 -4.53 17.54 -4.71
C SER A 45 -4.85 16.51 -5.79
N ILE A 46 -5.53 15.47 -5.38
CA ILE A 46 -6.08 14.42 -6.24
C ILE A 46 -7.60 14.50 -6.13
N SER A 47 -8.28 14.57 -7.27
CA SER A 47 -9.75 14.59 -7.28
C SER A 47 -10.32 13.27 -6.74
N LEU A 48 -11.40 13.34 -5.96
CA LEU A 48 -12.13 12.15 -5.51
C LEU A 48 -12.71 11.32 -6.66
N GLU A 49 -12.89 11.91 -7.84
CA GLU A 49 -13.29 11.20 -9.05
C GLU A 49 -12.27 10.12 -9.47
N GLU A 50 -11.00 10.31 -9.10
CA GLU A 50 -9.96 9.31 -9.38
C GLU A 50 -10.19 7.97 -8.66
N ALA A 51 -11.07 7.93 -7.65
CA ALA A 51 -11.50 6.72 -6.98
C ALA A 51 -12.67 6.02 -7.67
N THR A 52 -13.30 6.62 -8.69
CA THR A 52 -14.51 6.06 -9.31
C THR A 52 -14.22 5.04 -10.41
N PHE A 53 -15.04 4.01 -10.49
CA PHE A 53 -14.95 2.98 -11.53
C PHE A 53 -15.12 3.59 -12.94
N ALA A 54 -16.01 4.55 -13.09
CA ALA A 54 -16.21 5.28 -14.34
C ALA A 54 -14.93 5.98 -14.81
N ARG A 55 -14.24 6.67 -13.92
CA ARG A 55 -12.98 7.35 -14.20
C ARG A 55 -11.85 6.38 -14.52
N ARG A 56 -11.74 5.30 -13.76
CA ARG A 56 -10.72 4.25 -13.95
C ARG A 56 -11.01 3.33 -15.13
N LYS A 57 -12.26 3.28 -15.58
CA LYS A 57 -12.75 2.34 -16.60
C LYS A 57 -12.47 0.90 -16.18
N PHE A 58 -12.72 0.61 -14.90
CA PHE A 58 -12.63 -0.73 -14.35
C PHE A 58 -13.72 -1.63 -14.92
N ARG A 59 -13.49 -2.95 -14.85
CA ARG A 59 -14.45 -3.91 -15.37
C ARG A 59 -15.72 -3.88 -14.53
N GLY A 60 -16.84 -4.04 -15.20
CA GLY A 60 -18.14 -4.00 -14.53
C GLY A 60 -18.32 -5.19 -13.60
N GLY A 61 -19.15 -5.01 -12.58
CA GLY A 61 -19.55 -6.00 -11.59
C GLY A 61 -20.81 -5.50 -10.90
N ASP A 62 -21.11 -6.04 -9.76
CA ASP A 62 -22.22 -5.60 -8.92
C ASP A 62 -22.05 -4.13 -8.51
N ILE A 63 -23.13 -3.34 -8.63
CA ILE A 63 -23.08 -1.90 -8.35
C ILE A 63 -22.82 -1.61 -6.86
N GLU A 64 -23.31 -2.46 -5.95
CA GLU A 64 -23.11 -2.29 -4.51
C GLU A 64 -21.63 -2.54 -4.18
N VAL A 65 -21.02 -3.56 -4.79
CA VAL A 65 -19.58 -3.84 -4.67
C VAL A 65 -18.76 -2.68 -5.21
N GLN A 66 -19.12 -2.13 -6.37
CA GLN A 66 -18.41 -0.97 -6.93
C GLN A 66 -18.49 0.23 -5.98
N GLN A 67 -19.66 0.56 -5.45
CA GLN A 67 -19.84 1.66 -4.50
C GLN A 67 -19.03 1.46 -3.23
N HIS A 68 -18.97 0.23 -2.71
CA HIS A 68 -18.15 -0.12 -1.55
C HIS A 68 -16.65 0.11 -1.85
N LEU A 69 -16.16 -0.37 -2.98
CA LEU A 69 -14.74 -0.20 -3.38
C LEU A 69 -14.40 1.26 -3.71
N GLU A 70 -15.33 2.03 -4.30
CA GLU A 70 -15.16 3.47 -4.50
C GLU A 70 -15.08 4.23 -3.17
N GLN A 71 -15.87 3.82 -2.17
CA GLN A 71 -15.81 4.43 -0.84
C GLN A 71 -14.43 4.24 -0.21
N ILE A 72 -13.82 3.06 -0.34
CA ILE A 72 -12.44 2.80 0.09
C ILE A 72 -11.48 3.78 -0.59
N GLY A 73 -11.57 3.93 -1.90
CA GLY A 73 -10.74 4.85 -2.65
C GLY A 73 -10.92 6.31 -2.21
N ARG A 74 -12.15 6.75 -1.91
CA ARG A 74 -12.44 8.09 -1.39
C ARG A 74 -11.81 8.32 -0.02
N ILE A 75 -11.91 7.34 0.89
CA ILE A 75 -11.30 7.42 2.23
C ILE A 75 -9.78 7.50 2.14
N PHE A 76 -9.17 6.70 1.26
CA PHE A 76 -7.74 6.81 0.97
C PHE A 76 -7.37 8.23 0.51
N LEU A 77 -8.10 8.80 -0.44
CA LEU A 77 -7.85 10.16 -0.94
C LEU A 77 -8.10 11.24 0.12
N GLN A 78 -9.05 11.04 1.04
CA GLN A 78 -9.25 11.94 2.18
C GLN A 78 -8.04 11.94 3.11
N GLY A 79 -7.48 10.77 3.43
CA GLY A 79 -6.25 10.65 4.21
C GLY A 79 -5.05 11.31 3.53
N TYR A 80 -4.88 11.08 2.23
CA TYR A 80 -3.87 11.75 1.41
C TYR A 80 -4.02 13.28 1.46
N GLN A 81 -5.24 13.80 1.23
CA GLN A 81 -5.50 15.22 1.24
C GLN A 81 -5.28 15.85 2.61
N ALA A 82 -5.62 15.14 3.70
CA ALA A 82 -5.33 15.57 5.05
C ALA A 82 -3.81 15.73 5.27
N ALA A 83 -3.00 14.76 4.84
CA ALA A 83 -1.55 14.84 4.94
C ALA A 83 -0.97 16.01 4.12
N ILE A 84 -1.44 16.22 2.89
CA ILE A 84 -1.02 17.38 2.06
C ILE A 84 -1.39 18.70 2.74
N THR A 85 -2.54 18.75 3.38
CA THR A 85 -3.05 19.96 4.04
C THR A 85 -2.29 20.28 5.31
N PHE A 86 -2.11 19.31 6.18
CA PHE A 86 -1.60 19.48 7.54
C PHE A 86 -0.11 19.16 7.67
N GLY A 87 0.46 18.36 6.80
CA GLY A 87 1.88 18.05 6.77
C GLY A 87 2.75 19.12 6.08
N THR A 88 2.18 20.24 5.61
CA THR A 88 2.90 21.27 4.84
C THR A 88 3.11 22.60 5.56
N ALA A 89 2.51 22.82 6.72
CA ALA A 89 2.62 24.09 7.42
C ALA A 89 4.07 24.39 7.82
N GLN A 90 4.61 25.47 7.31
CA GLN A 90 5.99 25.89 7.50
C GLN A 90 6.12 26.58 8.90
N GLY A 91 7.09 26.19 9.64
CA GLY A 91 7.29 26.70 11.01
C GLY A 91 6.80 25.73 12.05
N ALA A 92 6.19 24.82 11.63
CA ALA A 92 5.36 23.86 12.19
C ALA A 92 6.01 22.48 12.29
N ILE A 93 7.29 22.37 12.39
CA ILE A 93 7.84 21.33 13.28
C ILE A 93 7.52 21.70 14.74
N ALA A 94 7.33 22.98 15.04
CA ALA A 94 6.72 23.45 16.29
C ALA A 94 5.18 23.69 16.18
N ASN A 95 4.59 23.75 14.98
CA ASN A 95 3.17 24.11 14.77
C ASN A 95 2.48 23.34 13.63
N ASP A 96 3.12 22.34 12.95
CA ASP A 96 2.41 21.25 12.29
C ASP A 96 1.74 20.46 13.41
N ASN A 97 0.56 20.90 13.76
CA ASN A 97 -0.18 20.26 14.80
C ASN A 97 -0.38 18.80 14.36
N PRO A 98 0.50 17.85 14.77
CA PRO A 98 0.31 16.44 14.43
C PRO A 98 -1.05 15.97 14.92
N GLU A 99 -1.58 16.63 15.97
CA GLU A 99 -2.93 16.43 16.46
C GLU A 99 -3.99 16.66 15.38
N THR A 100 -3.79 17.60 14.45
CA THR A 100 -4.81 17.87 13.42
C THR A 100 -4.88 16.78 12.36
N LEU A 101 -3.74 16.27 11.86
CA LEU A 101 -3.74 15.11 10.96
C LEU A 101 -4.30 13.88 11.67
N ILE A 102 -3.82 13.61 12.88
CA ILE A 102 -4.25 12.47 13.69
C ILE A 102 -5.75 12.55 13.99
N SER A 103 -6.25 13.74 14.36
CA SER A 103 -7.68 13.94 14.63
C SER A 103 -8.54 13.62 13.41
N HIS A 104 -8.10 14.04 12.20
CA HIS A 104 -8.80 13.71 10.94
C HIS A 104 -8.80 12.22 10.65
N LEU A 105 -7.65 11.55 10.83
CA LEU A 105 -7.55 10.11 10.60
C LEU A 105 -8.35 9.30 11.62
N SER A 106 -8.37 9.73 12.88
CA SER A 106 -9.09 9.07 13.96
C SER A 106 -10.61 9.25 13.86
N ALA A 107 -11.08 10.33 13.22
CA ALA A 107 -12.49 10.56 12.96
C ALA A 107 -13.08 9.61 11.91
N VAL A 108 -12.24 8.94 11.11
CA VAL A 108 -12.67 7.90 10.18
C VAL A 108 -13.14 6.68 10.98
N GLU A 109 -14.26 6.09 10.59
CA GLU A 109 -14.76 4.85 11.18
C GLU A 109 -13.67 3.78 11.23
N ALA A 110 -13.65 3.02 12.34
CA ALA A 110 -12.55 2.08 12.64
C ALA A 110 -12.26 1.13 11.46
N GLU A 111 -13.31 0.59 10.85
CA GLU A 111 -13.22 -0.33 9.71
C GLU A 111 -12.46 0.26 8.51
N TRP A 112 -12.65 1.54 8.23
CA TRP A 112 -12.07 2.24 7.08
C TRP A 112 -10.75 2.95 7.39
N ARG A 113 -10.44 3.12 8.67
CA ARG A 113 -9.33 3.95 9.15
C ARG A 113 -7.99 3.58 8.53
N GLY A 114 -7.71 2.30 8.34
CA GLY A 114 -6.46 1.84 7.73
C GLY A 114 -6.22 2.42 6.34
N PHE A 115 -7.25 2.56 5.52
CA PHE A 115 -7.14 3.18 4.18
C PHE A 115 -6.83 4.67 4.27
N ALA A 116 -7.36 5.38 5.26
CA ALA A 116 -7.02 6.78 5.50
C ALA A 116 -5.54 6.94 5.91
N TYR A 117 -5.01 6.02 6.74
CA TYR A 117 -3.58 5.99 7.12
C TYR A 117 -2.68 5.66 5.92
N GLU A 118 -3.11 4.75 5.04
CA GLU A 118 -2.40 4.45 3.78
C GLU A 118 -2.30 5.70 2.90
N GLY A 119 -3.43 6.40 2.71
CA GLY A 119 -3.47 7.65 1.96
C GLY A 119 -2.61 8.75 2.58
N ALA A 120 -2.68 8.91 3.91
CA ALA A 120 -1.86 9.87 4.64
C ALA A 120 -0.36 9.57 4.47
N ALA A 121 0.05 8.31 4.54
CA ALA A 121 1.43 7.91 4.32
C ALA A 121 1.92 8.25 2.91
N MET A 122 1.10 8.07 1.87
CA MET A 122 1.41 8.55 0.52
C MET A 122 1.65 10.06 0.51
N GLY A 123 0.79 10.85 1.17
CA GLY A 123 0.94 12.31 1.23
C GLY A 123 2.23 12.73 1.93
N LEU A 124 2.51 12.16 3.10
CA LEU A 124 3.72 12.44 3.88
C LEU A 124 5.00 12.06 3.12
N ALA A 125 5.01 10.87 2.49
CA ALA A 125 6.14 10.42 1.68
C ALA A 125 6.37 11.33 0.45
N LEU A 126 5.31 11.81 -0.19
CA LEU A 126 5.43 12.78 -1.27
C LEU A 126 6.07 14.08 -0.77
N LEU A 127 5.63 14.60 0.37
CA LEU A 127 6.21 15.80 0.96
C LEU A 127 7.68 15.62 1.35
N ASP A 128 8.06 14.45 1.88
CA ASP A 128 9.46 14.13 2.19
C ASP A 128 10.34 14.13 0.94
N ASN A 129 9.80 13.72 -0.19
CA ASN A 129 10.53 13.74 -1.46
C ASN A 129 10.60 15.14 -2.10
N LEU A 130 9.61 15.99 -1.86
CA LEU A 130 9.57 17.36 -2.40
C LEU A 130 10.33 18.38 -1.54
N THR A 131 10.62 18.04 -0.27
CA THR A 131 11.32 18.92 0.67
C THR A 131 12.60 18.24 1.19
N PRO A 132 13.71 18.28 0.43
CA PRO A 132 14.91 17.50 0.74
C PRO A 132 15.60 17.85 2.07
N TRP A 133 15.28 19.00 2.67
CA TRP A 133 15.78 19.44 3.98
C TRP A 133 14.95 18.94 5.17
N LYS A 134 13.82 18.27 4.93
CA LYS A 134 12.91 17.70 5.94
C LYS A 134 12.36 16.36 5.46
N ARG A 135 13.10 15.27 5.63
CA ARG A 135 12.78 13.96 5.08
C ARG A 135 12.45 12.92 6.14
N ASN A 136 11.76 13.28 7.19
CA ASN A 136 11.47 12.36 8.29
C ASN A 136 9.99 12.29 8.70
N ARG A 137 9.07 12.81 7.87
CA ARG A 137 7.63 12.80 8.21
C ARG A 137 7.08 11.38 8.32
N VAL A 138 7.44 10.52 7.37
CA VAL A 138 7.04 9.11 7.40
C VAL A 138 7.64 8.40 8.61
N GLU A 139 8.91 8.64 8.92
CA GLU A 139 9.59 8.07 10.08
C GLU A 139 8.91 8.49 11.39
N VAL A 140 8.66 9.79 11.56
CA VAL A 140 7.96 10.33 12.73
C VAL A 140 6.53 9.77 12.82
N PHE A 141 5.85 9.64 11.71
CA PHE A 141 4.51 9.06 11.66
C PHE A 141 4.51 7.60 12.09
N LEU A 142 5.45 6.79 11.58
CA LEU A 142 5.63 5.38 11.98
C LEU A 142 6.07 5.21 13.43
N ALA A 143 6.85 6.14 13.97
CA ALA A 143 7.25 6.13 15.38
C ALA A 143 6.12 6.56 16.33
N GLY A 144 5.08 7.18 15.81
CA GLY A 144 3.94 7.71 16.58
C GLY A 144 2.60 7.10 16.12
N ALA A 145 1.69 7.97 15.69
CA ALA A 145 0.30 7.60 15.37
C ALA A 145 0.14 6.53 14.28
N GLY A 146 1.10 6.42 13.37
CA GLY A 146 1.09 5.41 12.31
C GLY A 146 1.60 4.02 12.73
N ALA A 147 2.13 3.87 13.96
CA ALA A 147 2.76 2.63 14.43
C ALA A 147 1.81 1.42 14.39
N GLU A 148 0.57 1.61 14.83
CA GLU A 148 -0.46 0.57 14.82
C GLU A 148 -0.91 0.24 13.39
N HIS A 149 -0.88 1.21 12.49
CA HIS A 149 -1.22 1.06 11.08
C HIS A 149 0.01 0.82 10.18
N SER A 150 1.14 0.35 10.73
CA SER A 150 2.42 0.24 10.02
C SER A 150 2.34 -0.54 8.69
N TYR A 151 1.51 -1.55 8.57
CA TYR A 151 1.28 -2.29 7.32
C TYR A 151 0.77 -1.35 6.22
N MET A 152 -0.31 -0.62 6.52
CA MET A 152 -0.94 0.31 5.59
C MET A 152 -0.03 1.51 5.29
N VAL A 153 0.70 2.00 6.30
CA VAL A 153 1.65 3.10 6.12
C VAL A 153 2.76 2.72 5.13
N HIS A 154 3.36 1.52 5.25
CA HIS A 154 4.38 1.07 4.30
C HIS A 154 3.82 0.92 2.88
N MET A 155 2.59 0.39 2.72
CA MET A 155 1.92 0.33 1.41
C MET A 155 1.71 1.73 0.83
N GLY A 156 1.22 2.69 1.62
CA GLY A 156 1.01 4.07 1.21
C GLY A 156 2.29 4.78 0.75
N VAL A 157 3.40 4.50 1.42
CA VAL A 157 4.73 5.00 1.01
C VAL A 157 5.10 4.50 -0.38
N GLY A 158 4.74 3.26 -0.72
CA GLY A 158 5.00 2.65 -2.02
C GLY A 158 4.34 3.34 -3.21
N TRP A 159 3.20 3.99 -3.00
CA TRP A 159 2.52 4.75 -4.05
C TRP A 159 3.37 5.91 -4.59
N VAL A 160 4.22 6.49 -3.73
CA VAL A 160 5.12 7.57 -4.13
C VAL A 160 6.27 7.07 -5.00
N LEU A 161 6.74 5.84 -4.78
CA LEU A 161 7.76 5.22 -5.63
C LEU A 161 7.32 5.14 -7.08
N ALA A 162 6.07 4.74 -7.31
CA ALA A 162 5.47 4.67 -8.64
C ALA A 162 5.42 6.05 -9.32
N ARG A 163 5.15 7.10 -8.56
CA ARG A 163 5.03 8.47 -9.09
C ARG A 163 6.36 9.14 -9.37
N LEU A 164 7.39 8.86 -8.60
CA LEU A 164 8.66 9.59 -8.64
C LEU A 164 9.80 8.82 -9.30
N HIS A 165 9.56 7.57 -9.73
CA HIS A 165 10.55 6.72 -10.42
C HIS A 165 11.90 6.68 -9.67
N ARG A 166 11.86 6.58 -8.33
CA ARG A 166 13.06 6.54 -7.49
C ARG A 166 13.72 5.17 -7.52
N PRO A 167 15.03 5.07 -7.30
CA PRO A 167 15.71 3.80 -7.09
C PRO A 167 15.09 3.07 -5.88
N ILE A 168 14.53 1.89 -6.13
CA ILE A 168 13.71 1.16 -5.16
C ILE A 168 14.56 0.65 -4.02
N GLU A 169 15.75 0.15 -4.31
CA GLU A 169 16.66 -0.44 -3.33
C GLU A 169 17.12 0.58 -2.28
N GLU A 170 17.48 1.80 -2.70
CA GLU A 170 17.84 2.89 -1.78
C GLU A 170 16.67 3.33 -0.90
N PHE A 171 15.47 3.20 -1.43
CA PHE A 171 14.26 3.59 -0.71
C PHE A 171 13.89 2.58 0.37
N ILE A 172 13.90 1.29 0.02
CA ILE A 172 13.58 0.20 0.96
C ILE A 172 14.60 0.13 2.09
N ALA A 173 15.88 0.37 1.81
CA ALA A 173 16.94 0.36 2.82
C ALA A 173 16.72 1.35 3.99
N ARG A 174 15.80 2.31 3.85
CA ARG A 174 15.42 3.28 4.89
C ARG A 174 14.16 2.89 5.65
N LEU A 175 13.47 1.84 5.23
CA LEU A 175 12.24 1.36 5.85
C LEU A 175 12.54 0.20 6.80
N ASP A 176 11.51 -0.26 7.50
CA ASP A 176 11.58 -1.46 8.31
C ASP A 176 12.07 -2.65 7.47
N PRO A 177 13.07 -3.42 7.91
CA PRO A 177 13.65 -4.52 7.12
C PRO A 177 12.64 -5.59 6.70
N LEU A 178 11.60 -5.82 7.51
CA LEU A 178 10.53 -6.77 7.22
C LEU A 178 9.41 -6.10 6.41
N LEU A 179 8.80 -5.04 6.95
CA LEU A 179 7.61 -4.42 6.37
C LEU A 179 7.92 -3.49 5.19
N GLY A 180 9.17 -3.11 4.98
CA GLY A 180 9.58 -2.28 3.84
C GLY A 180 9.23 -2.89 2.48
N TRP A 181 9.12 -4.22 2.38
CA TRP A 181 8.65 -4.93 1.18
C TRP A 181 7.20 -4.61 0.82
N LEU A 182 6.38 -4.20 1.81
CA LEU A 182 5.04 -3.69 1.57
C LEU A 182 5.02 -2.36 0.79
N ALA A 183 6.12 -1.61 0.77
CA ALA A 183 6.23 -0.45 -0.11
C ALA A 183 6.31 -0.86 -1.59
N ILE A 184 6.94 -1.99 -1.92
CA ILE A 184 6.91 -2.52 -3.30
C ILE A 184 5.53 -3.10 -3.63
N ASP A 185 4.86 -3.72 -2.68
CA ASP A 185 3.45 -4.10 -2.82
C ASP A 185 2.59 -2.85 -3.13
N GLY A 186 2.74 -1.77 -2.36
CA GLY A 186 2.06 -0.50 -2.64
C GLY A 186 2.35 0.07 -4.03
N TYR A 187 3.59 -0.07 -4.52
CA TYR A 187 3.95 0.26 -5.90
C TYR A 187 3.19 -0.61 -6.90
N GLY A 188 3.15 -1.92 -6.68
CA GLY A 188 2.41 -2.86 -7.52
C GLY A 188 0.91 -2.54 -7.58
N PHE A 189 0.33 -2.21 -6.43
CA PHE A 189 -1.06 -1.78 -6.35
C PHE A 189 -1.31 -0.50 -7.15
N TYR A 190 -0.47 0.52 -6.98
CA TYR A 190 -0.58 1.78 -7.72
C TYR A 190 -0.57 1.54 -9.23
N GLU A 191 0.37 0.77 -9.74
CA GLU A 191 0.51 0.49 -11.15
C GLU A 191 -0.67 -0.32 -11.69
N GLY A 192 -1.13 -1.31 -10.93
CA GLY A 192 -2.32 -2.09 -11.28
C GLY A 192 -3.60 -1.27 -11.25
N TYR A 193 -3.75 -0.34 -10.32
CA TYR A 193 -4.93 0.50 -10.19
C TYR A 193 -4.99 1.60 -11.26
N PHE A 194 -3.91 2.39 -11.40
CA PHE A 194 -3.89 3.54 -12.31
C PHE A 194 -3.55 3.18 -13.75
N HIS A 195 -2.78 2.13 -13.97
CA HIS A 195 -2.27 1.71 -15.26
C HIS A 195 -2.64 0.26 -15.59
N TRP A 196 -3.83 -0.20 -15.16
CA TRP A 196 -4.27 -1.60 -15.28
C TRP A 196 -4.20 -2.14 -16.71
N LYS A 197 -4.43 -1.31 -17.73
CA LYS A 197 -4.28 -1.73 -19.13
C LYS A 197 -2.85 -2.17 -19.45
N LYS A 198 -1.85 -1.51 -18.87
CA LYS A 198 -0.43 -1.84 -19.06
C LYS A 198 -0.03 -3.06 -18.26
N TYR A 199 -0.36 -3.09 -16.97
CA TYR A 199 0.18 -4.09 -16.06
C TYR A 199 -0.73 -5.30 -15.88
N VAL A 200 -2.05 -5.16 -16.00
CA VAL A 200 -2.99 -6.26 -15.92
C VAL A 200 -3.32 -6.82 -17.30
N LYS A 201 -3.74 -5.97 -18.25
CA LYS A 201 -4.13 -6.44 -19.58
C LYS A 201 -2.92 -6.88 -20.41
N ASN A 202 -1.86 -6.07 -20.47
CA ASN A 202 -0.66 -6.32 -21.27
C ASN A 202 0.46 -6.98 -20.46
N GLN A 203 0.30 -7.18 -19.14
CA GLN A 203 1.18 -7.90 -18.21
C GLN A 203 2.64 -7.43 -18.22
N VAL A 204 2.86 -6.15 -18.49
CA VAL A 204 4.20 -5.56 -18.52
C VAL A 204 4.80 -5.62 -17.12
N THR A 205 6.08 -6.01 -17.02
CA THR A 205 6.85 -5.90 -15.78
C THR A 205 7.53 -4.53 -15.70
N PRO A 206 7.61 -3.91 -14.51
CA PRO A 206 8.29 -2.63 -14.35
C PRO A 206 9.79 -2.75 -14.68
N ARG A 207 10.31 -1.78 -15.38
CA ARG A 207 11.77 -1.67 -15.57
C ARG A 207 12.43 -1.31 -14.24
N GLY A 208 13.55 -1.94 -13.93
CA GLY A 208 14.33 -1.66 -12.71
C GLY A 208 13.89 -2.48 -11.49
N LEU A 209 12.87 -3.36 -11.60
CA LEU A 209 12.60 -4.39 -10.61
C LEU A 209 13.20 -5.73 -11.05
N SER A 210 13.84 -6.42 -10.12
CA SER A 210 14.40 -7.75 -10.34
C SER A 210 14.27 -8.61 -9.10
N GLY A 211 14.47 -9.92 -9.23
CA GLY A 211 14.48 -10.85 -8.12
C GLY A 211 13.20 -10.77 -7.28
N TYR A 212 13.36 -10.68 -5.96
CA TYR A 212 12.24 -10.67 -5.02
C TYR A 212 11.34 -9.42 -5.14
N ALA A 213 11.90 -8.30 -5.59
CA ALA A 213 11.12 -7.08 -5.79
C ALA A 213 9.98 -7.25 -6.80
N LEU A 214 10.16 -8.08 -7.85
CA LEU A 214 9.08 -8.43 -8.78
C LEU A 214 7.96 -9.23 -8.10
N ARG A 215 8.31 -10.12 -7.18
CA ARG A 215 7.33 -10.91 -6.43
C ARG A 215 6.51 -10.03 -5.48
N ALA A 216 7.16 -9.12 -4.76
CA ALA A 216 6.47 -8.16 -3.91
C ALA A 216 5.57 -7.20 -4.73
N PHE A 217 6.04 -6.79 -5.92
CA PHE A 217 5.23 -6.04 -6.89
C PHE A 217 3.99 -6.83 -7.34
N ASP A 218 4.15 -8.12 -7.63
CA ASP A 218 3.03 -8.98 -8.06
C ASP A 218 2.00 -9.20 -6.95
N GLN A 219 2.42 -9.24 -5.69
CA GLN A 219 1.48 -9.21 -4.55
C GLN A 219 0.61 -7.94 -4.60
N GLY A 220 1.23 -6.78 -4.77
CA GLY A 220 0.50 -5.51 -4.89
C GLY A 220 -0.38 -5.43 -6.12
N LEU A 221 0.11 -5.92 -7.26
CA LEU A 221 -0.67 -6.03 -8.49
C LEU A 221 -1.89 -6.94 -8.29
N GLY A 222 -1.74 -8.06 -7.60
CA GLY A 222 -2.83 -8.95 -7.20
C GLY A 222 -3.89 -8.25 -6.36
N ARG A 223 -3.47 -7.42 -5.38
CA ARG A 223 -4.40 -6.58 -4.60
C ARG A 223 -5.22 -5.65 -5.50
N SER A 224 -4.60 -5.05 -6.52
CA SER A 224 -5.29 -4.14 -7.43
C SER A 224 -6.35 -4.83 -8.28
N LEU A 225 -6.19 -6.14 -8.57
CA LEU A 225 -7.16 -6.92 -9.34
C LEU A 225 -8.52 -6.98 -8.64
N TRP A 226 -8.55 -6.99 -7.29
CA TRP A 226 -9.78 -6.93 -6.53
C TRP A 226 -10.64 -5.71 -6.90
N PHE A 227 -9.99 -4.58 -7.15
CA PHE A 227 -10.64 -3.34 -7.61
C PHE A 227 -10.92 -3.35 -9.11
N VAL A 228 -9.94 -3.72 -9.92
CA VAL A 228 -10.04 -3.70 -11.39
C VAL A 228 -11.13 -4.61 -11.91
N ASP A 229 -11.31 -5.77 -11.28
CA ASP A 229 -12.32 -6.76 -11.62
C ASP A 229 -13.57 -6.68 -10.73
N SER A 230 -13.73 -5.58 -9.94
CA SER A 230 -14.94 -5.33 -9.13
C SER A 230 -15.23 -6.45 -8.12
N ALA A 231 -14.19 -7.06 -7.55
CA ALA A 231 -14.27 -8.23 -6.68
C ALA A 231 -15.08 -9.41 -7.28
N ASP A 232 -15.20 -9.46 -8.60
CA ASP A 232 -15.90 -10.55 -9.29
C ASP A 232 -15.05 -11.82 -9.24
N VAL A 233 -15.38 -12.68 -8.27
CA VAL A 233 -14.69 -13.96 -8.03
C VAL A 233 -14.79 -14.94 -9.19
N THR A 234 -15.71 -14.72 -10.13
CA THR A 234 -15.82 -15.55 -11.33
C THR A 234 -14.84 -15.10 -12.42
N CYS A 235 -14.55 -13.80 -12.50
CA CYS A 235 -13.63 -13.22 -13.48
C CYS A 235 -12.16 -13.29 -13.04
N LEU A 236 -11.88 -13.14 -11.75
CA LEU A 236 -10.52 -13.11 -11.19
C LEU A 236 -9.65 -14.31 -11.62
N PRO A 237 -10.11 -15.58 -11.54
CA PRO A 237 -9.31 -16.74 -11.96
C PRO A 237 -8.90 -16.67 -13.42
N PHE A 238 -9.80 -16.23 -14.30
CA PHE A 238 -9.48 -16.06 -15.74
C PHE A 238 -8.47 -14.96 -15.99
N THR A 239 -8.56 -13.86 -15.23
CA THR A 239 -7.57 -12.79 -15.30
C THR A 239 -6.20 -13.30 -14.87
N LEU A 240 -6.12 -14.05 -13.76
CA LEU A 240 -4.87 -14.62 -13.23
C LEU A 240 -4.28 -15.69 -14.13
N TYR A 241 -5.11 -16.56 -14.71
CA TYR A 241 -4.65 -17.62 -15.58
C TYR A 241 -3.90 -17.09 -16.82
N ARG A 242 -4.16 -15.88 -17.24
CA ARG A 242 -3.46 -15.22 -18.35
C ARG A 242 -2.05 -14.78 -18.02
N PHE A 243 -1.71 -14.63 -16.72
CA PHE A 243 -0.34 -14.32 -16.30
C PHE A 243 0.57 -15.54 -16.38
N ASP A 244 1.87 -15.26 -16.54
CA ASP A 244 2.89 -16.30 -16.45
C ASP A 244 2.70 -17.08 -15.14
N PRO A 245 2.73 -18.45 -15.17
CA PRO A 245 2.56 -19.29 -13.99
C PRO A 245 3.44 -18.89 -12.81
N VAL A 246 4.68 -18.43 -13.05
CA VAL A 246 5.63 -18.03 -12.01
C VAL A 246 5.12 -16.82 -11.19
N ARG A 247 4.24 -15.99 -11.75
CA ARG A 247 3.68 -14.80 -11.12
C ARG A 247 2.42 -15.06 -10.31
N ARG A 248 1.69 -16.14 -10.63
CA ARG A 248 0.33 -16.40 -10.11
C ARG A 248 0.29 -16.55 -8.61
N ALA A 249 1.29 -17.18 -8.01
CA ALA A 249 1.39 -17.39 -6.58
C ALA A 249 1.35 -16.05 -5.80
N ASP A 250 2.13 -15.07 -6.22
CA ASP A 250 2.19 -13.76 -5.56
C ASP A 250 0.94 -12.91 -5.87
N LEU A 251 0.37 -13.02 -7.08
CA LEU A 251 -0.92 -12.40 -7.42
C LEU A 251 -2.05 -12.95 -6.55
N TRP A 252 -2.14 -14.26 -6.32
CA TRP A 252 -3.13 -14.88 -5.44
C TRP A 252 -2.97 -14.42 -3.98
N SER A 253 -1.73 -14.27 -3.49
CA SER A 253 -1.47 -13.68 -2.18
C SER A 253 -2.05 -12.26 -2.08
N GLY A 254 -1.86 -11.45 -3.12
CA GLY A 254 -2.43 -10.11 -3.19
C GLY A 254 -3.95 -10.08 -3.18
N ILE A 255 -4.60 -11.00 -3.92
CA ILE A 255 -6.07 -11.15 -3.89
C ILE A 255 -6.56 -11.53 -2.51
N GLY A 256 -5.92 -12.48 -1.82
CA GLY A 256 -6.28 -12.85 -0.46
C GLY A 256 -6.20 -11.67 0.51
N LEU A 257 -5.14 -10.87 0.40
CA LEU A 257 -4.96 -9.67 1.21
C LEU A 257 -6.05 -8.63 0.93
N ALA A 258 -6.34 -8.35 -0.34
CA ALA A 258 -7.39 -7.38 -0.71
C ALA A 258 -8.79 -7.87 -0.32
N CYS A 259 -9.12 -9.11 -0.63
CA CYS A 259 -10.40 -9.73 -0.27
C CYS A 259 -10.70 -9.61 1.23
N ALA A 260 -9.73 -9.96 2.08
CA ALA A 260 -9.92 -9.95 3.52
C ALA A 260 -9.85 -8.53 4.13
N TYR A 261 -9.08 -7.61 3.54
CA TYR A 261 -8.93 -6.25 4.06
C TYR A 261 -9.99 -5.28 3.54
N ALA A 262 -10.33 -5.36 2.24
CA ALA A 262 -11.30 -4.49 1.61
C ALA A 262 -12.74 -5.06 1.66
N GLY A 263 -12.91 -6.37 1.64
CA GLY A 263 -14.24 -6.99 1.65
C GLY A 263 -15.02 -6.77 0.35
N GLY A 264 -16.33 -6.57 0.49
CA GLY A 264 -17.22 -6.28 -0.64
C GLY A 264 -17.95 -7.50 -1.20
N VAL A 265 -17.71 -8.70 -0.67
CA VAL A 265 -18.34 -9.94 -1.15
C VAL A 265 -18.95 -10.77 -0.01
N ASN A 266 -19.92 -11.59 -0.36
CA ASN A 266 -20.61 -12.46 0.58
C ASN A 266 -19.92 -13.84 0.74
N ARG A 267 -20.43 -14.67 1.64
CA ARG A 267 -19.93 -16.02 1.93
C ARG A 267 -19.86 -16.90 0.69
N ALA A 268 -20.88 -16.94 -0.16
CA ALA A 268 -20.91 -17.79 -1.33
C ALA A 268 -19.83 -17.41 -2.35
N ALA A 269 -19.55 -16.11 -2.52
CA ALA A 269 -18.46 -15.64 -3.34
C ALA A 269 -17.09 -16.06 -2.77
N LEU A 270 -16.91 -16.00 -1.44
CA LEU A 270 -15.68 -16.47 -0.79
C LEU A 270 -15.48 -17.98 -0.94
N GLU A 271 -16.54 -18.78 -0.83
CA GLU A 271 -16.49 -20.23 -1.07
C GLU A 271 -16.10 -20.55 -2.52
N SER A 272 -16.64 -19.80 -3.49
CA SER A 272 -16.27 -19.90 -4.89
C SER A 272 -14.78 -19.52 -5.12
N LEU A 273 -14.33 -18.45 -4.46
CA LEU A 273 -12.93 -18.01 -4.51
C LEU A 273 -11.98 -19.08 -3.93
N ARG A 274 -12.38 -19.72 -2.82
CA ARG A 274 -11.62 -20.81 -2.19
C ARG A 274 -11.43 -21.98 -3.14
N ILE A 275 -12.49 -22.38 -3.87
CA ILE A 275 -12.43 -23.46 -4.88
C ILE A 275 -11.53 -23.05 -6.04
N ALA A 276 -11.72 -21.84 -6.58
CA ALA A 276 -10.97 -21.34 -7.72
C ALA A 276 -9.48 -21.17 -7.46
N SER A 277 -9.10 -20.95 -6.19
CA SER A 277 -7.70 -20.80 -5.76
C SER A 277 -7.02 -22.09 -5.34
N SER A 278 -7.61 -23.27 -5.55
CA SER A 278 -7.14 -24.54 -4.97
C SER A 278 -5.64 -24.78 -5.17
N GLU A 279 -5.10 -24.57 -6.36
CA GLU A 279 -3.66 -24.70 -6.67
C GLU A 279 -2.79 -23.70 -5.91
N TYR A 280 -3.32 -22.51 -5.59
CA TYR A 280 -2.60 -21.39 -4.94
C TYR A 280 -3.21 -21.05 -3.58
N TRP A 281 -3.96 -21.99 -2.99
CA TRP A 281 -4.62 -21.74 -1.70
C TRP A 281 -3.67 -21.32 -0.58
N PRO A 282 -2.49 -21.91 -0.39
CA PRO A 282 -1.57 -21.46 0.63
C PRO A 282 -1.18 -19.98 0.48
N GLN A 283 -1.05 -19.50 -0.76
CA GLN A 283 -0.71 -18.11 -1.03
C GLN A 283 -1.90 -17.17 -0.81
N LEU A 284 -3.10 -17.56 -1.25
CA LEU A 284 -4.32 -16.81 -0.95
C LEU A 284 -4.51 -16.69 0.57
N ALA A 285 -4.43 -17.80 1.30
CA ALA A 285 -4.56 -17.84 2.75
C ALA A 285 -3.52 -16.97 3.45
N GLN A 286 -2.27 -17.02 3.00
CA GLN A 286 -1.21 -16.13 3.53
C GLN A 286 -1.59 -14.65 3.37
N GLY A 287 -2.18 -14.24 2.26
CA GLY A 287 -2.68 -12.89 2.06
C GLY A 287 -3.81 -12.54 3.04
N VAL A 288 -4.77 -13.45 3.24
CA VAL A 288 -5.85 -13.29 4.23
C VAL A 288 -5.30 -13.10 5.64
N LEU A 289 -4.29 -13.91 6.03
CA LEU A 289 -3.68 -13.80 7.35
C LEU A 289 -2.95 -12.46 7.54
N LEU A 290 -2.30 -11.93 6.51
CA LEU A 290 -1.69 -10.59 6.57
C LEU A 290 -2.74 -9.50 6.79
N ALA A 291 -3.93 -9.60 6.15
CA ALA A 291 -5.02 -8.68 6.39
C ALA A 291 -5.51 -8.74 7.85
N ALA A 292 -5.73 -9.94 8.36
CA ALA A 292 -6.13 -10.16 9.75
C ALA A 292 -5.10 -9.57 10.73
N LYS A 293 -3.80 -9.78 10.47
CA LYS A 293 -2.73 -9.23 11.29
C LYS A 293 -2.69 -7.70 11.24
N ALA A 294 -2.83 -7.11 10.06
CA ALA A 294 -2.85 -5.66 9.92
C ALA A 294 -4.00 -5.04 10.73
N ARG A 295 -5.19 -5.64 10.69
CA ARG A 295 -6.34 -5.18 11.47
C ARG A 295 -6.19 -5.43 12.97
N ALA A 296 -5.70 -6.59 13.38
CA ALA A 296 -5.45 -6.90 14.79
C ALA A 296 -4.43 -5.92 15.40
N ARG A 297 -3.35 -5.61 14.68
CA ARG A 297 -2.35 -4.63 15.10
C ARG A 297 -2.93 -3.23 15.24
N ALA A 298 -3.81 -2.84 14.33
CA ALA A 298 -4.43 -1.52 14.30
C ALA A 298 -5.64 -1.38 15.24
N GLY A 299 -6.05 -2.46 15.91
CA GLY A 299 -7.25 -2.45 16.76
C GLY A 299 -8.54 -2.10 15.99
N ASN A 300 -8.61 -2.42 14.69
CA ASN A 300 -9.72 -2.09 13.82
C ASN A 300 -10.37 -3.32 13.16
N PRO A 301 -10.95 -4.24 13.95
CA PRO A 301 -11.59 -5.44 13.43
C PRO A 301 -12.71 -5.10 12.44
N ALA A 302 -12.94 -5.99 11.47
CA ALA A 302 -14.01 -5.85 10.49
C ALA A 302 -14.71 -7.20 10.25
N ALA A 303 -16.03 -7.17 10.11
CA ALA A 303 -16.83 -8.37 9.92
C ALA A 303 -16.46 -9.15 8.66
N HIS A 304 -16.12 -8.44 7.58
CA HIS A 304 -15.69 -9.08 6.33
C HIS A 304 -14.33 -9.76 6.46
N THR A 305 -13.41 -9.23 7.30
CA THR A 305 -12.11 -9.89 7.58
C THR A 305 -12.34 -11.19 8.35
N GLU A 306 -13.19 -11.16 9.37
CA GLU A 306 -13.58 -12.37 10.13
C GLU A 306 -14.19 -13.41 9.20
N LEU A 307 -15.15 -13.00 8.36
CA LEU A 307 -15.79 -13.89 7.39
C LEU A 307 -14.78 -14.50 6.40
N ALA A 308 -13.85 -13.69 5.87
CA ALA A 308 -12.82 -14.17 4.97
C ALA A 308 -11.88 -15.18 5.65
N CYS A 309 -11.46 -14.95 6.90
CA CYS A 309 -10.66 -15.90 7.67
C CYS A 309 -11.41 -17.22 7.91
N GLN A 310 -12.68 -17.17 8.27
CA GLN A 310 -13.49 -18.37 8.48
C GLN A 310 -13.64 -19.19 7.21
N VAL A 311 -13.99 -18.56 6.09
CA VAL A 311 -14.29 -19.28 4.85
C VAL A 311 -13.04 -19.73 4.12
N LEU A 312 -12.03 -18.85 4.02
CA LEU A 312 -10.83 -19.11 3.22
C LEU A 312 -9.75 -19.88 4.00
N CYS A 313 -9.74 -19.74 5.34
CA CYS A 313 -8.68 -20.31 6.17
C CYS A 313 -9.19 -21.27 7.26
N GLY A 314 -10.50 -21.36 7.48
CA GLY A 314 -11.12 -22.25 8.49
C GLY A 314 -10.85 -21.83 9.94
N MET A 315 -10.58 -20.54 10.21
CA MET A 315 -10.22 -20.03 11.53
C MET A 315 -10.74 -18.61 11.77
N SER A 316 -10.72 -18.15 13.02
CA SER A 316 -11.03 -16.75 13.35
C SER A 316 -9.92 -15.80 12.89
N SER A 317 -10.24 -14.52 12.72
CA SER A 317 -9.25 -13.48 12.39
C SER A 317 -8.20 -13.32 13.48
N GLU A 318 -8.54 -13.55 14.73
CA GLU A 318 -7.60 -13.55 15.86
C GLU A 318 -6.58 -14.69 15.73
N ALA A 319 -7.04 -15.93 15.50
CA ALA A 319 -6.16 -17.08 15.29
C ALA A 319 -5.27 -16.88 14.04
N ALA A 320 -5.83 -16.32 12.97
CA ALA A 320 -5.10 -15.97 11.77
C ALA A 320 -3.96 -14.96 12.06
N ALA A 321 -4.22 -13.92 12.85
CA ALA A 321 -3.21 -12.95 13.26
C ALA A 321 -2.11 -13.61 14.13
N GLN A 322 -2.48 -14.50 15.06
CA GLN A 322 -1.54 -15.22 15.91
C GLN A 322 -0.58 -16.13 15.11
N ILE A 323 -1.06 -16.79 14.04
CA ILE A 323 -0.21 -17.57 13.14
C ILE A 323 0.88 -16.69 12.51
N THR A 324 0.55 -15.46 12.11
CA THR A 324 1.55 -14.54 11.55
C THR A 324 2.63 -14.18 12.58
N ASP A 325 2.25 -14.01 13.87
CA ASP A 325 3.20 -13.74 14.95
C ASP A 325 4.08 -14.96 15.26
N MET A 326 3.50 -16.14 15.23
CA MET A 326 4.28 -17.38 15.40
C MET A 326 5.29 -17.56 14.27
N ALA A 327 4.92 -17.23 13.05
CA ALA A 327 5.81 -17.31 11.88
C ALA A 327 6.99 -16.33 11.94
N LEU A 328 6.89 -15.26 12.74
CA LEU A 328 7.99 -14.31 12.99
C LEU A 328 8.98 -14.80 14.04
N LYS A 329 8.62 -15.78 14.89
CA LYS A 329 9.53 -16.25 15.93
C LYS A 329 10.82 -16.82 15.34
N ASN A 330 11.96 -16.37 15.85
CA ASN A 330 13.28 -16.80 15.38
C ASN A 330 13.47 -16.59 13.85
N LEU A 331 12.85 -15.54 13.31
CA LEU A 331 13.08 -15.13 11.93
C LEU A 331 14.49 -14.53 11.87
N GLN A 332 15.34 -15.13 11.05
CA GLN A 332 16.69 -14.61 10.82
C GLN A 332 16.64 -13.41 9.89
N ALA A 333 17.62 -12.52 10.01
CA ALA A 333 17.84 -11.47 9.04
C ALA A 333 18.03 -12.06 7.63
N ASP A 334 17.93 -11.21 6.61
CA ASP A 334 18.01 -11.59 5.20
C ASP A 334 19.22 -12.49 4.90
N GLY A 335 18.90 -13.63 4.28
CA GLY A 335 19.87 -14.60 3.79
C GLY A 335 19.80 -14.72 2.27
N ALA A 336 19.67 -15.93 1.74
CA ALA A 336 19.40 -16.17 0.30
C ALA A 336 18.04 -15.60 -0.14
N LEU A 337 17.08 -15.54 0.78
CA LEU A 337 15.77 -14.90 0.61
C LEU A 337 15.60 -13.79 1.65
N PRO A 338 14.86 -12.71 1.32
CA PRO A 338 14.48 -11.71 2.31
C PRO A 338 13.69 -12.32 3.47
N ALA A 339 13.87 -11.80 4.69
CA ALA A 339 13.13 -12.24 5.87
C ALA A 339 11.60 -12.18 5.65
N TYR A 340 11.13 -11.18 4.91
CA TYR A 340 9.71 -11.07 4.52
C TYR A 340 9.22 -12.30 3.73
N GLU A 341 10.01 -12.81 2.79
CA GLU A 341 9.63 -14.01 2.03
C GLU A 341 9.65 -15.26 2.91
N VAL A 342 10.66 -15.41 3.77
CA VAL A 342 10.73 -16.54 4.72
C VAL A 342 9.49 -16.53 5.63
N TRP A 343 9.08 -15.35 6.08
CA TRP A 343 7.87 -15.19 6.87
C TRP A 343 6.61 -15.61 6.10
N ARG A 344 6.45 -15.17 4.85
CA ARG A 344 5.33 -15.58 3.99
C ARG A 344 5.29 -17.10 3.80
N GLN A 345 6.44 -17.73 3.51
CA GLN A 345 6.54 -19.19 3.32
C GLN A 345 6.19 -19.97 4.59
N ARG A 346 6.59 -19.49 5.77
CA ARG A 346 6.20 -20.09 7.05
C ARG A 346 4.69 -20.03 7.28
N ILE A 347 4.05 -18.96 6.89
CA ILE A 347 2.58 -18.84 6.93
C ILE A 347 1.95 -19.83 5.93
N GLN A 348 2.42 -19.86 4.69
CA GLN A 348 1.91 -20.74 3.62
C GLN A 348 2.03 -22.22 4.01
N SER A 349 3.12 -22.62 4.69
CA SER A 349 3.33 -24.01 5.10
C SER A 349 2.25 -24.54 6.05
N GLN A 350 1.55 -23.67 6.79
CA GLN A 350 0.43 -24.07 7.66
C GLN A 350 -0.77 -24.61 6.85
N PHE A 351 -0.88 -24.22 5.59
CA PHE A 351 -1.96 -24.62 4.70
C PHE A 351 -1.57 -25.74 3.73
N ALA A 352 -0.29 -25.88 3.39
CA ALA A 352 0.19 -26.94 2.53
C ALA A 352 0.03 -28.36 3.14
N ALA A 353 0.08 -28.48 4.47
CA ALA A 353 -0.07 -29.74 5.19
C ALA A 353 -1.55 -30.20 5.32
N SER A 354 -2.51 -29.28 5.13
CA SER A 354 -3.94 -29.58 5.35
C SER A 354 -4.61 -30.33 4.20
N GLU A 355 -4.01 -30.37 3.01
CA GLU A 355 -4.57 -31.10 1.86
C GLU A 355 -4.42 -32.63 1.97
N VAL A 356 -3.56 -33.12 2.84
CA VAL A 356 -3.31 -34.56 3.00
C VAL A 356 -4.43 -35.30 3.77
N TYR A 357 -5.30 -34.57 4.46
CA TYR A 357 -6.32 -35.16 5.35
C TYR A 357 -7.77 -35.12 4.82
N THR A 358 -8.02 -34.62 3.61
CA THR A 358 -9.39 -34.48 3.07
C THR A 358 -9.80 -35.55 2.07
N TYR A 359 -9.01 -36.59 1.86
CA TYR A 359 -9.31 -37.74 0.97
C TYR A 359 -9.16 -39.10 1.68
N THR A 360 -9.60 -39.23 2.92
CA THR A 360 -9.79 -40.53 3.56
C THR A 360 -11.21 -40.70 4.06
#